data_52baa662c71ec07d0738cdda35eeca3a
#
_entry.id   52baa662c71ec07d0738cdda35eeca3a
#
_cell.length_a   1.000
_cell.length_b   1.000
_cell.length_c   1.000
_cell.angle_alpha   90.00
_cell.angle_beta   90.00
_cell.angle_gamma   90.00
#
_symmetry.space_group_name_H-M   'P 1'
#
loop_
_entity.id
_entity.type
_entity.pdbx_description
1 polymer ?
#
loop_
_entity_poly.entity_id
_entity_poly.type
_entity_poly.pdbx_seq_one_letter_code
_entity_poly.pdbx_strand_id
1 'polypeptide(L)'
;MGLRPAQAAEVARLGVVSVMGDLITVVTHRPETGSRVDQNQTQQVALGEQGFDRFATQAAIEQARRAWPAAEVLGLELAPRAEIEAGGWLQAQRFAPPAAILSRLEADGITHLLLLTRHRAEALLRLRGNSVGSGHLEGLGFYVDRALPVRRVDTGELGQGFLAPFAYFQVALIEVAGGRVLAAETLTASSSASAARGTKGLDPWDALDPAQKVAALQRLIRSELARVIPQMIR
;
A
#
# COMPACT_ATOMS: atom_id res chain seq x y z
N MET A 1 10.78 10.93 -23.08
CA MET A 1 10.85 9.90 -24.13
C MET A 1 9.68 8.95 -23.84
N GLY A 2 8.55 9.17 -24.55
CA GLY A 2 7.31 8.47 -24.24
C GLY A 2 7.41 6.98 -24.59
N LEU A 3 7.12 6.13 -23.62
CA LEU A 3 6.88 4.72 -23.87
C LEU A 3 5.69 4.59 -24.82
N ARG A 4 5.88 3.92 -25.94
CA ARG A 4 4.78 3.54 -26.84
C ARG A 4 3.79 2.70 -26.02
N PRO A 5 2.47 2.89 -26.22
CA PRO A 5 1.49 1.98 -25.66
C PRO A 5 1.83 0.59 -26.22
N ALA A 6 2.23 -0.31 -25.33
CA ALA A 6 2.32 -1.72 -25.69
C ALA A 6 0.92 -2.13 -26.19
N GLN A 7 0.88 -2.73 -27.39
CA GLN A 7 -0.31 -3.42 -27.83
C GLN A 7 -0.82 -4.25 -26.67
N ALA A 8 -2.09 -4.04 -26.31
CA ALA A 8 -2.72 -4.79 -25.24
C ALA A 8 -2.54 -6.28 -25.56
N ALA A 9 -1.50 -6.89 -24.99
CA ALA A 9 -1.32 -8.32 -25.07
C ALA A 9 -2.60 -8.91 -24.46
N GLU A 10 -3.22 -9.81 -25.18
CA GLU A 10 -4.46 -10.44 -24.74
C GLU A 10 -4.18 -11.17 -23.43
N VAL A 11 -4.61 -10.55 -22.32
CA VAL A 11 -4.45 -11.10 -20.98
C VAL A 11 -5.42 -12.27 -20.87
N ALA A 12 -4.95 -13.49 -21.13
CA ALA A 12 -5.78 -14.68 -21.08
C ALA A 12 -6.03 -15.13 -19.65
N ARG A 13 -4.98 -15.19 -18.82
CA ARG A 13 -5.05 -15.65 -17.43
C ARG A 13 -4.18 -14.76 -16.52
N LEU A 14 -4.82 -14.04 -15.63
CA LEU A 14 -4.21 -13.07 -14.73
C LEU A 14 -4.15 -13.61 -13.30
N GLY A 15 -2.94 -13.86 -12.79
CA GLY A 15 -2.71 -14.08 -11.36
C GLY A 15 -2.68 -12.74 -10.62
N VAL A 16 -3.25 -12.71 -9.42
CA VAL A 16 -3.22 -11.54 -8.54
C VAL A 16 -2.69 -11.96 -7.18
N VAL A 17 -1.68 -11.28 -6.68
CA VAL A 17 -1.08 -11.56 -5.38
C VAL A 17 -0.65 -10.27 -4.68
N SER A 18 -0.91 -10.20 -3.38
CA SER A 18 -0.36 -9.18 -2.49
C SER A 18 0.66 -9.80 -1.56
N VAL A 19 1.78 -9.13 -1.40
CA VAL A 19 2.87 -9.42 -0.48
C VAL A 19 3.28 -8.18 0.31
N MET A 20 2.31 -7.32 0.58
CA MET A 20 2.50 -6.13 1.44
C MET A 20 2.68 -6.54 2.91
N GLY A 21 2.18 -7.73 3.28
CA GLY A 21 2.23 -8.29 4.62
C GLY A 21 1.14 -7.79 5.55
N ASP A 22 0.88 -8.55 6.61
CA ASP A 22 -0.19 -8.32 7.57
C ASP A 22 0.24 -7.51 8.80
N LEU A 23 1.54 -7.25 8.94
CA LEU A 23 2.05 -6.36 9.98
C LEU A 23 1.95 -4.91 9.53
N ILE A 24 1.44 -4.07 10.41
CA ILE A 24 1.41 -2.63 10.19
C ILE A 24 2.56 -1.95 10.92
N THR A 25 3.01 -0.84 10.36
CA THR A 25 4.06 -0.01 10.93
C THR A 25 3.44 1.20 11.63
N VAL A 26 3.75 1.40 12.91
CA VAL A 26 3.45 2.63 13.63
C VAL A 26 4.71 3.48 13.68
N VAL A 27 4.65 4.64 13.03
CA VAL A 27 5.74 5.62 12.99
C VAL A 27 5.36 6.77 13.90
N THR A 28 6.11 6.96 15.00
CA THR A 28 5.93 8.08 15.92
C THR A 28 6.91 9.18 15.56
N HIS A 29 6.38 10.34 15.20
CA HIS A 29 7.17 11.53 14.92
C HIS A 29 7.99 11.96 16.13
N ARG A 30 9.26 12.27 15.91
CA ARG A 30 10.12 12.99 16.84
C ARG A 30 10.59 14.28 16.20
N PRO A 31 10.45 15.42 16.91
CA PRO A 31 10.96 16.70 16.41
C PRO A 31 12.45 16.59 16.11
N GLU A 32 12.84 17.01 14.91
CA GLU A 32 14.25 17.05 14.51
C GLU A 32 14.99 18.17 15.22
N THR A 33 16.10 17.85 15.85
CA THR A 33 17.04 18.84 16.41
C THR A 33 18.30 18.88 15.56
N GLY A 34 18.21 19.59 14.42
CA GLY A 34 19.42 20.01 13.67
C GLY A 34 20.11 18.96 12.79
N SER A 35 19.67 17.71 12.74
CA SER A 35 20.22 16.69 11.83
C SER A 35 19.18 16.24 10.81
N ARG A 36 19.62 15.97 9.56
CA ARG A 36 18.76 15.40 8.49
C ARG A 36 18.54 13.91 8.63
N VAL A 37 18.82 13.32 9.79
CA VAL A 37 18.63 11.88 10.05
C VAL A 37 17.20 11.66 10.52
N ASP A 38 16.52 10.71 9.90
CA ASP A 38 15.19 10.26 10.33
C ASP A 38 15.27 9.72 11.76
N GLN A 39 14.69 10.44 12.71
CA GLN A 39 14.68 10.10 14.12
C GLN A 39 13.33 9.50 14.57
N ASN A 40 12.42 9.27 13.64
CA ASN A 40 11.12 8.71 13.96
C ASN A 40 11.26 7.33 14.59
N GLN A 41 10.47 7.07 15.62
CA GLN A 41 10.37 5.74 16.20
C GLN A 41 9.44 4.89 15.36
N THR A 42 9.91 3.70 14.99
CA THR A 42 9.12 2.73 14.22
C THR A 42 8.87 1.49 15.06
N GLN A 43 7.61 1.06 15.11
CA GLN A 43 7.18 -0.17 15.78
C GLN A 43 6.27 -0.95 14.85
N GLN A 44 6.46 -2.26 14.76
CA GLN A 44 5.53 -3.15 14.07
C GLN A 44 4.46 -3.65 15.04
N VAL A 45 3.21 -3.65 14.59
CA VAL A 45 2.05 -4.07 15.37
C VAL A 45 1.18 -4.99 14.52
N ALA A 46 0.74 -6.10 15.10
CA ALA A 46 -0.32 -6.91 14.51
C ALA A 46 -1.68 -6.31 14.90
N LEU A 47 -2.51 -5.99 13.92
CA LEU A 47 -3.92 -5.60 14.16
C LEU A 47 -4.84 -6.82 14.06
N GLY A 48 -4.57 -7.85 14.85
CA GLY A 48 -5.30 -9.10 14.80
C GLY A 48 -5.03 -9.89 13.51
N GLU A 49 -5.85 -10.90 13.25
CA GLU A 49 -5.78 -11.74 12.05
C GLU A 49 -6.53 -11.10 10.87
N GLN A 50 -6.15 -9.88 10.48
CA GLN A 50 -6.93 -9.11 9.51
C GLN A 50 -6.68 -9.50 8.05
N GLY A 51 -5.60 -10.20 7.77
CA GLY A 51 -5.30 -10.67 6.41
C GLY A 51 -5.29 -9.53 5.39
N PHE A 52 -4.46 -8.49 5.60
CA PHE A 52 -4.37 -7.35 4.67
C PHE A 52 -3.95 -7.77 3.27
N ASP A 53 -3.09 -8.77 3.14
CA ASP A 53 -2.72 -9.31 1.84
C ASP A 53 -3.91 -9.99 1.16
N ARG A 54 -4.70 -10.75 1.89
CA ARG A 54 -5.93 -11.35 1.35
C ARG A 54 -6.93 -10.28 0.94
N PHE A 55 -7.12 -9.25 1.77
CA PHE A 55 -8.00 -8.12 1.45
C PHE A 55 -7.53 -7.38 0.19
N ALA A 56 -6.23 -7.06 0.08
CA ALA A 56 -5.66 -6.35 -1.06
C ALA A 56 -5.76 -7.18 -2.34
N THR A 57 -5.46 -8.48 -2.26
CA THR A 57 -5.63 -9.42 -3.37
C THR A 57 -7.08 -9.45 -3.85
N GLN A 58 -8.05 -9.56 -2.95
CA GLN A 58 -9.47 -9.58 -3.29
C GLN A 58 -9.91 -8.25 -3.92
N ALA A 59 -9.50 -7.11 -3.34
CA ALA A 59 -9.81 -5.79 -3.90
C ALA A 59 -9.19 -5.59 -5.29
N ALA A 60 -7.98 -6.09 -5.51
CA ALA A 60 -7.32 -6.05 -6.81
C ALA A 60 -8.03 -6.95 -7.85
N ILE A 61 -8.48 -8.16 -7.46
CA ILE A 61 -9.27 -9.06 -8.31
C ILE A 61 -10.57 -8.37 -8.77
N GLU A 62 -11.27 -7.69 -7.87
CA GLU A 62 -12.50 -6.96 -8.22
C GLU A 62 -12.25 -5.89 -9.28
N GLN A 63 -11.16 -5.14 -9.18
CA GLN A 63 -10.80 -4.13 -10.17
C GLN A 63 -10.28 -4.76 -11.46
N ALA A 64 -9.47 -5.82 -11.37
CA ALA A 64 -8.95 -6.53 -12.51
C ALA A 64 -10.06 -7.13 -13.38
N ARG A 65 -11.08 -7.76 -12.80
CA ARG A 65 -12.24 -8.29 -13.53
C ARG A 65 -13.04 -7.21 -14.25
N ARG A 66 -13.09 -6.00 -13.73
CA ARG A 66 -13.72 -4.85 -14.41
C ARG A 66 -12.87 -4.34 -15.57
N ALA A 67 -11.56 -4.35 -15.38
CA ALA A 67 -10.60 -3.81 -16.33
C ALA A 67 -10.32 -4.79 -17.49
N TRP A 68 -10.30 -6.10 -17.21
CA TRP A 68 -10.07 -7.18 -18.17
C TRP A 68 -11.22 -8.20 -18.13
N PRO A 69 -12.41 -7.86 -18.67
CA PRO A 69 -13.59 -8.71 -18.54
C PRO A 69 -13.46 -10.06 -19.28
N ALA A 70 -12.56 -10.16 -20.26
CA ALA A 70 -12.27 -11.39 -20.98
C ALA A 70 -11.21 -12.28 -20.32
N ALA A 71 -10.47 -11.76 -19.32
CA ALA A 71 -9.43 -12.52 -18.65
C ALA A 71 -10.00 -13.41 -17.54
N GLU A 72 -9.44 -14.61 -17.40
CA GLU A 72 -9.62 -15.41 -16.19
C GLU A 72 -8.74 -14.82 -15.07
N VAL A 73 -9.35 -14.30 -13.99
CA VAL A 73 -8.65 -13.64 -12.89
C VAL A 73 -8.64 -14.54 -11.66
N LEU A 74 -7.45 -14.92 -11.21
CA LEU A 74 -7.19 -15.85 -10.11
C LEU A 74 -6.44 -15.16 -8.97
N GLY A 75 -6.88 -15.35 -7.73
CA GLY A 75 -6.11 -14.98 -6.54
C GLY A 75 -5.04 -16.02 -6.26
N LEU A 76 -3.83 -15.58 -6.00
CA LEU A 76 -2.72 -16.45 -5.63
C LEU A 76 -2.35 -16.21 -4.16
N GLU A 77 -2.07 -17.28 -3.43
CA GLU A 77 -1.51 -17.23 -2.08
C GLU A 77 -0.07 -17.74 -2.13
N LEU A 78 0.83 -17.01 -1.50
CA LEU A 78 2.22 -17.41 -1.34
C LEU A 78 2.44 -17.98 0.05
N ALA A 79 3.41 -18.91 0.17
CA ALA A 79 3.86 -19.33 1.48
C ALA A 79 4.52 -18.14 2.22
N PRO A 80 4.38 -18.01 3.55
CA PRO A 80 4.84 -16.84 4.32
C PRO A 80 6.32 -16.49 4.09
N ARG A 81 7.18 -17.48 3.87
CA ARG A 81 8.60 -17.24 3.56
C ARG A 81 8.82 -16.59 2.20
N ALA A 82 8.02 -16.96 1.20
CA ALA A 82 8.08 -16.38 -0.13
C ALA A 82 7.59 -14.93 -0.16
N GLU A 83 6.65 -14.57 0.73
CA GLU A 83 6.16 -13.19 0.89
C GLU A 83 7.27 -12.23 1.34
N ILE A 84 8.12 -12.66 2.27
CA ILE A 84 9.23 -11.84 2.79
C ILE A 84 10.23 -11.51 1.68
N GLU A 85 10.45 -12.44 0.75
CA GLU A 85 11.42 -12.29 -0.35
C GLU A 85 10.84 -11.54 -1.55
N ALA A 86 9.51 -11.49 -1.69
CA ALA A 86 8.84 -10.99 -2.89
C ALA A 86 9.10 -9.51 -3.20
N GLY A 87 9.41 -8.69 -2.21
CA GLY A 87 9.85 -7.31 -2.43
C GLY A 87 11.11 -7.19 -3.30
N GLY A 88 11.97 -8.21 -3.33
CA GLY A 88 13.16 -8.28 -4.16
C GLY A 88 12.95 -8.85 -5.56
N TRP A 89 11.75 -9.33 -5.90
CA TRP A 89 11.48 -9.92 -7.21
C TRP A 89 11.32 -8.90 -8.34
N LEU A 90 11.06 -7.64 -8.00
CA LEU A 90 10.99 -6.53 -8.94
C LEU A 90 12.30 -5.75 -8.91
N GLN A 91 13.15 -5.97 -9.89
CA GLN A 91 14.43 -5.27 -10.04
C GLN A 91 14.48 -4.54 -11.38
N ALA A 92 14.68 -3.22 -11.35
CA ALA A 92 14.92 -2.40 -12.54
C ALA A 92 13.97 -2.72 -13.72
N GLN A 93 12.66 -2.81 -13.46
CA GLN A 93 11.62 -3.15 -14.45
C GLN A 93 11.64 -4.60 -14.94
N ARG A 94 12.26 -5.49 -14.20
CA ARG A 94 12.26 -6.91 -14.49
C ARG A 94 11.74 -7.70 -13.29
N PHE A 95 10.90 -8.69 -13.58
CA PHE A 95 10.43 -9.65 -12.60
C PHE A 95 11.35 -10.86 -12.59
N ALA A 96 11.98 -11.12 -11.47
CA ALA A 96 12.94 -12.20 -11.27
C ALA A 96 12.64 -12.96 -9.96
N PRO A 97 11.55 -13.72 -9.90
CA PRO A 97 11.22 -14.52 -8.73
C PRO A 97 12.10 -15.77 -8.66
N PRO A 98 12.15 -16.47 -7.52
CA PRO A 98 12.72 -17.81 -7.44
C PRO A 98 12.13 -18.76 -8.49
N ALA A 99 12.96 -19.67 -9.04
CA ALA A 99 12.53 -20.59 -10.10
C ALA A 99 11.29 -21.41 -9.73
N ALA A 100 11.13 -21.81 -8.46
CA ALA A 100 9.97 -22.55 -8.00
C ALA A 100 8.66 -21.75 -8.14
N ILE A 101 8.70 -20.44 -7.92
CA ILE A 101 7.55 -19.55 -8.10
C ILE A 101 7.21 -19.42 -9.59
N LEU A 102 8.22 -19.19 -10.43
CA LEU A 102 8.02 -19.11 -11.87
C LEU A 102 7.41 -20.40 -12.43
N SER A 103 7.98 -21.56 -12.08
CA SER A 103 7.44 -22.87 -12.50
C SER A 103 6.00 -23.09 -12.03
N ARG A 104 5.65 -22.60 -10.85
CA ARG A 104 4.27 -22.69 -10.34
C ARG A 104 3.32 -21.79 -11.15
N LEU A 105 3.69 -20.55 -11.44
CA LEU A 105 2.90 -19.66 -12.27
C LEU A 105 2.67 -20.24 -13.67
N GLU A 106 3.70 -20.83 -14.27
CA GLU A 106 3.63 -21.49 -15.58
C GLU A 106 2.73 -22.74 -15.53
N ALA A 107 2.87 -23.58 -14.50
CA ALA A 107 2.05 -24.78 -14.32
C ALA A 107 0.55 -24.44 -14.13
N ASP A 108 0.27 -23.33 -13.44
CA ASP A 108 -1.08 -22.82 -13.26
C ASP A 108 -1.58 -22.05 -14.52
N GLY A 109 -0.77 -21.97 -15.59
CA GLY A 109 -1.09 -21.31 -16.86
C GLY A 109 -1.23 -19.79 -16.74
N ILE A 110 -0.64 -19.17 -15.72
CA ILE A 110 -0.67 -17.73 -15.52
C ILE A 110 0.16 -17.04 -16.59
N THR A 111 -0.47 -16.27 -17.46
CA THR A 111 0.21 -15.49 -18.50
C THR A 111 0.66 -14.13 -18.01
N HIS A 112 -0.11 -13.53 -17.11
CA HIS A 112 0.17 -12.23 -16.54
C HIS A 112 0.02 -12.27 -15.01
N LEU A 113 0.79 -11.45 -14.31
CA LEU A 113 0.75 -11.33 -12.86
C LEU A 113 0.54 -9.88 -12.46
N LEU A 114 -0.45 -9.62 -11.61
CA LEU A 114 -0.62 -8.37 -10.91
C LEU A 114 -0.05 -8.55 -9.49
N LEU A 115 1.12 -7.96 -9.26
CA LEU A 115 1.87 -8.09 -8.01
C LEU A 115 1.79 -6.80 -7.20
N LEU A 116 1.38 -6.92 -5.94
CA LEU A 116 1.34 -5.83 -4.97
C LEU A 116 2.48 -6.03 -3.96
N THR A 117 3.37 -5.03 -3.83
CA THR A 117 4.51 -5.07 -2.90
C THR A 117 4.58 -3.81 -2.05
N ARG A 118 5.30 -3.86 -0.93
CA ARG A 118 5.61 -2.65 -0.16
C ARG A 118 6.41 -1.67 -1.00
N HIS A 119 6.20 -0.39 -0.75
CA HIS A 119 7.01 0.69 -1.30
C HIS A 119 7.46 1.60 -0.18
N ARG A 120 8.71 2.05 -0.24
CA ARG A 120 9.29 3.00 0.71
C ARG A 120 9.45 4.36 0.02
N ALA A 121 8.90 5.40 0.65
CA ALA A 121 9.02 6.78 0.17
C ALA A 121 9.03 7.77 1.34
N GLU A 122 9.34 9.04 1.05
CA GLU A 122 9.24 10.13 2.02
C GLU A 122 7.82 10.25 2.59
N ALA A 123 7.74 10.61 3.86
CA ALA A 123 6.48 10.81 4.56
C ALA A 123 5.79 12.09 4.07
N LEU A 124 4.97 11.97 3.04
CA LEU A 124 4.14 13.05 2.49
C LEU A 124 2.68 12.85 2.87
N LEU A 125 2.34 13.24 4.10
CA LEU A 125 1.00 13.08 4.63
C LEU A 125 0.14 14.31 4.30
N ARG A 126 -1.00 14.08 3.66
CA ARG A 126 -1.91 15.15 3.27
C ARG A 126 -2.80 15.58 4.44
N LEU A 127 -2.53 16.74 5.01
CA LEU A 127 -3.50 17.50 5.80
C LEU A 127 -4.20 18.53 4.90
N ARG A 128 -5.37 19.04 5.32
CA ARG A 128 -6.07 20.07 4.54
C ARG A 128 -5.16 21.29 4.36
N GLY A 129 -4.71 21.52 3.12
CA GLY A 129 -3.93 22.68 2.71
C GLY A 129 -2.41 22.52 2.74
N ASN A 130 -1.87 21.53 3.45
CA ASN A 130 -0.42 21.32 3.54
C ASN A 130 -0.05 19.83 3.52
N SER A 131 1.17 19.53 3.07
CA SER A 131 1.81 18.23 3.30
C SER A 131 2.65 18.33 4.57
N VAL A 132 2.52 17.34 5.44
CA VAL A 132 3.27 17.21 6.70
C VAL A 132 3.87 15.82 6.78
N GLY A 133 4.81 15.65 7.69
CA GLY A 133 5.53 14.40 7.93
C GLY A 133 7.02 14.58 7.76
N SER A 134 7.78 13.71 8.37
CA SER A 134 9.24 13.63 8.24
C SER A 134 9.66 12.17 8.15
N GLY A 135 10.84 11.92 7.59
CA GLY A 135 11.39 10.59 7.42
C GLY A 135 10.72 9.79 6.30
N HIS A 136 10.72 8.46 6.44
CA HIS A 136 10.23 7.56 5.42
C HIS A 136 9.12 6.67 5.96
N LEU A 137 8.17 6.33 5.07
CA LEU A 137 7.09 5.38 5.33
C LEU A 137 7.19 4.21 4.36
N GLU A 138 6.76 3.02 4.81
CA GLU A 138 6.79 1.81 4.01
C GLU A 138 5.61 0.89 4.36
N GLY A 139 4.97 0.33 3.33
CA GLY A 139 3.87 -0.61 3.51
C GLY A 139 2.63 0.04 4.10
N LEU A 140 1.97 -0.67 5.02
CA LEU A 140 0.75 -0.23 5.69
C LEU A 140 1.06 0.25 7.11
N GLY A 141 0.41 1.32 7.54
CA GLY A 141 0.63 1.76 8.91
C GLY A 141 -0.05 3.05 9.32
N PHE A 142 0.47 3.59 10.42
CA PHE A 142 0.00 4.82 11.03
C PHE A 142 1.18 5.72 11.38
N TYR A 143 1.08 6.97 10.97
CA TYR A 143 1.99 8.02 11.43
C TYR A 143 1.31 8.78 12.57
N VAL A 144 2.02 8.91 13.69
CA VAL A 144 1.54 9.57 14.90
C VAL A 144 2.40 10.79 15.17
N ASP A 145 1.82 11.96 15.09
CA ASP A 145 2.45 13.20 15.52
C ASP A 145 1.73 13.69 16.78
N ARG A 146 2.46 13.94 17.87
CA ARG A 146 1.93 14.44 19.14
C ARG A 146 2.24 15.90 19.39
N ALA A 147 3.02 16.52 18.50
CA ALA A 147 3.52 17.87 18.70
C ALA A 147 2.79 18.93 17.85
N LEU A 148 2.32 18.55 16.66
CA LEU A 148 1.74 19.51 15.73
C LEU A 148 0.42 20.08 16.25
N PRO A 149 0.29 21.43 16.43
CA PRO A 149 -1.00 22.04 16.73
C PRO A 149 -1.96 21.85 15.55
N VAL A 150 -3.14 21.31 15.81
CA VAL A 150 -4.19 21.11 14.80
C VAL A 150 -5.46 21.82 15.22
N ARG A 151 -6.15 22.44 14.27
CA ARG A 151 -7.46 23.06 14.50
C ARG A 151 -8.55 22.23 13.84
N ARG A 152 -9.57 21.88 14.59
CA ARG A 152 -10.78 21.25 14.04
C ARG A 152 -11.50 22.23 13.11
N VAL A 153 -11.89 21.75 11.96
CA VAL A 153 -12.57 22.57 10.97
C VAL A 153 -14.06 22.74 11.32
N ASP A 154 -14.65 21.75 11.96
CA ASP A 154 -16.07 21.70 12.32
C ASP A 154 -16.40 22.46 13.62
N THR A 155 -15.53 22.44 14.63
CA THR A 155 -15.77 23.09 15.93
C THR A 155 -14.85 24.29 16.20
N GLY A 156 -13.78 24.45 15.41
CA GLY A 156 -12.75 25.47 15.65
C GLY A 156 -11.85 25.19 16.85
N GLU A 157 -12.06 24.09 17.58
CA GLU A 157 -11.26 23.71 18.74
C GLU A 157 -9.80 23.45 18.36
N LEU A 158 -8.91 23.90 19.22
CA LEU A 158 -7.48 23.58 19.12
C LEU A 158 -7.23 22.21 19.74
N GLY A 159 -6.58 21.33 18.99
CA GLY A 159 -6.07 20.05 19.44
C GLY A 159 -4.56 19.99 19.26
N GLN A 160 -3.93 18.96 19.81
CA GLN A 160 -2.53 18.71 19.62
C GLN A 160 -2.31 17.31 19.07
N GLY A 161 -1.59 17.25 17.96
CA GLY A 161 -1.27 16.00 17.28
C GLY A 161 -2.35 15.45 16.34
N PHE A 162 -1.95 14.51 15.52
CA PHE A 162 -2.81 13.79 14.59
C PHE A 162 -2.36 12.35 14.40
N LEU A 163 -3.30 11.52 13.95
CA LEU A 163 -3.06 10.17 13.46
C LEU A 163 -3.27 10.15 11.95
N ALA A 164 -2.30 9.64 11.18
CA ALA A 164 -2.46 9.47 9.76
C ALA A 164 -2.30 7.99 9.35
N PRO A 165 -3.39 7.28 9.06
CA PRO A 165 -3.31 6.03 8.33
C PRO A 165 -2.61 6.24 6.98
N PHE A 166 -1.69 5.34 6.62
CA PHE A 166 -1.02 5.38 5.33
C PHE A 166 -0.95 4.00 4.67
N ALA A 167 -0.88 4.01 3.33
CA ALA A 167 -0.67 2.83 2.50
C ALA A 167 0.33 3.18 1.39
N TYR A 168 1.56 2.73 1.55
CA TYR A 168 2.68 2.95 0.64
C TYR A 168 3.05 1.63 -0.01
N PHE A 169 2.63 1.43 -1.25
CA PHE A 169 2.82 0.17 -1.95
C PHE A 169 3.01 0.39 -3.46
N GLN A 170 3.48 -0.64 -4.12
CA GLN A 170 3.62 -0.67 -5.58
C GLN A 170 2.68 -1.72 -6.15
N VAL A 171 2.09 -1.41 -7.30
CA VAL A 171 1.34 -2.37 -8.12
C VAL A 171 2.10 -2.53 -9.44
N ALA A 172 2.40 -3.77 -9.82
CA ALA A 172 3.07 -4.07 -11.08
C ALA A 172 2.26 -5.08 -11.88
N LEU A 173 2.05 -4.79 -13.17
CA LEU A 173 1.53 -5.73 -14.16
C LEU A 173 2.72 -6.34 -14.90
N ILE A 174 2.82 -7.66 -14.89
CA ILE A 174 3.98 -8.41 -15.34
C ILE A 174 3.53 -9.45 -16.35
N GLU A 175 4.25 -9.58 -17.47
CA GLU A 175 4.19 -10.71 -18.37
C GLU A 175 5.10 -11.83 -17.84
N VAL A 176 4.51 -12.98 -17.51
CA VAL A 176 5.23 -14.06 -16.81
C VAL A 176 6.30 -14.69 -17.70
N ALA A 177 5.98 -15.03 -18.94
CA ALA A 177 6.87 -15.76 -19.86
C ALA A 177 8.24 -15.09 -20.09
N GLY A 178 8.31 -13.75 -20.03
CA GLY A 178 9.56 -12.99 -20.23
C GLY A 178 10.05 -12.28 -18.96
N GLY A 179 9.31 -12.35 -17.87
CA GLY A 179 9.58 -11.59 -16.66
C GLY A 179 9.54 -10.07 -16.90
N ARG A 180 8.78 -9.63 -17.90
CA ARG A 180 8.74 -8.23 -18.31
C ARG A 180 7.68 -7.47 -17.52
N VAL A 181 8.06 -6.38 -16.89
CA VAL A 181 7.13 -5.44 -16.27
C VAL A 181 6.48 -4.59 -17.36
N LEU A 182 5.17 -4.74 -17.56
CA LEU A 182 4.40 -4.01 -18.56
C LEU A 182 3.99 -2.63 -18.07
N ALA A 183 3.62 -2.54 -16.80
CA ALA A 183 3.31 -1.30 -16.10
C ALA A 183 3.64 -1.45 -14.61
N ALA A 184 4.05 -0.36 -13.98
CA ALA A 184 4.26 -0.30 -12.53
C ALA A 184 3.91 1.09 -12.01
N GLU A 185 3.16 1.14 -10.91
CA GLU A 185 2.75 2.37 -10.25
C GLU A 185 3.08 2.30 -8.77
N THR A 186 3.71 3.34 -8.25
CA THR A 186 3.97 3.51 -6.82
C THR A 186 2.91 4.40 -6.20
N LEU A 187 2.41 4.00 -5.05
CA LEU A 187 1.28 4.61 -4.37
C LEU A 187 1.68 5.06 -2.97
N THR A 188 1.43 6.33 -2.67
CA THR A 188 1.74 6.96 -1.39
C THR A 188 0.47 7.60 -0.83
N ALA A 189 -0.51 6.76 -0.49
CA ALA A 189 -1.80 7.23 0.00
C ALA A 189 -1.78 7.45 1.52
N SER A 190 -2.44 8.50 1.96
CA SER A 190 -2.66 8.76 3.37
C SER A 190 -3.99 9.48 3.60
N SER A 191 -4.51 9.36 4.82
CA SER A 191 -5.62 10.17 5.32
C SER A 191 -5.26 10.68 6.72
N SER A 192 -6.00 11.62 7.25
CA SER A 192 -5.74 12.16 8.59
C SER A 192 -6.97 12.08 9.49
N ALA A 193 -6.73 11.73 10.75
CA ALA A 193 -7.69 11.84 11.84
C ALA A 193 -7.07 12.69 12.95
N SER A 194 -7.78 13.74 13.39
CA SER A 194 -7.30 14.58 14.51
C SER A 194 -7.73 13.98 15.85
N ALA A 195 -6.88 14.12 16.87
CA ALA A 195 -7.19 13.71 18.23
C ALA A 195 -8.45 14.37 18.81
N ALA A 196 -8.85 15.51 18.27
CA ALA A 196 -10.09 16.21 18.62
C ALA A 196 -11.38 15.43 18.28
N ARG A 197 -11.32 14.33 17.54
CA ARG A 197 -12.45 13.41 17.30
C ARG A 197 -12.55 12.27 18.32
N GLY A 198 -11.50 12.04 19.10
CA GLY A 198 -11.48 10.98 20.11
C GLY A 198 -12.27 11.38 21.34
N THR A 199 -13.27 10.57 21.72
CA THR A 199 -14.05 10.77 22.95
C THR A 199 -13.30 10.33 24.21
N LYS A 200 -12.08 9.82 24.11
CA LYS A 200 -11.35 9.13 25.19
C LYS A 200 -9.88 9.51 25.33
N GLY A 201 -9.48 10.72 25.20
CA GLY A 201 -8.12 11.03 25.53
C GLY A 201 -7.44 12.01 24.58
N LEU A 202 -6.30 12.48 25.04
CA LEU A 202 -5.49 13.49 24.34
C LEU A 202 -4.45 12.84 23.40
N ASP A 203 -4.33 11.49 23.37
CA ASP A 203 -3.37 10.82 22.49
C ASP A 203 -3.95 10.67 21.06
N PRO A 204 -3.25 11.16 20.04
CA PRO A 204 -3.65 10.98 18.65
C PRO A 204 -3.89 9.51 18.24
N TRP A 205 -3.22 8.56 18.87
CA TRP A 205 -3.44 7.14 18.63
C TRP A 205 -4.87 6.71 18.91
N ASP A 206 -5.53 7.32 19.89
CA ASP A 206 -6.90 7.02 20.30
C ASP A 206 -7.97 7.74 19.46
N ALA A 207 -7.53 8.53 18.45
CA ALA A 207 -8.45 9.22 17.53
C ALA A 207 -9.32 8.25 16.70
N LEU A 208 -8.86 7.02 16.53
CA LEU A 208 -9.58 5.91 15.89
C LEU A 208 -9.54 4.69 16.79
N ASP A 209 -10.66 4.00 16.94
CA ASP A 209 -10.70 2.69 17.57
C ASP A 209 -10.05 1.61 16.65
N PRO A 210 -9.79 0.39 17.15
CA PRO A 210 -9.15 -0.67 16.37
C PRO A 210 -9.87 -1.00 15.06
N ALA A 211 -11.20 -1.06 15.06
CA ALA A 211 -11.99 -1.37 13.87
C ALA A 211 -11.92 -0.22 12.84
N GLN A 212 -11.95 1.03 13.32
CA GLN A 212 -11.79 2.21 12.48
C GLN A 212 -10.38 2.30 11.86
N LYS A 213 -9.33 1.88 12.60
CA LYS A 213 -7.96 1.78 12.10
C LYS A 213 -7.88 0.80 10.93
N VAL A 214 -8.40 -0.41 11.10
CA VAL A 214 -8.47 -1.40 10.02
C VAL A 214 -9.24 -0.88 8.83
N ALA A 215 -10.45 -0.34 9.05
CA ALA A 215 -11.29 0.20 7.99
C ALA A 215 -10.62 1.37 7.23
N ALA A 216 -9.80 2.18 7.91
CA ALA A 216 -9.07 3.27 7.29
C ALA A 216 -8.00 2.75 6.32
N LEU A 217 -7.20 1.75 6.72
CA LEU A 217 -6.21 1.11 5.85
C LEU A 217 -6.88 0.42 4.65
N GLN A 218 -7.92 -0.35 4.89
CA GLN A 218 -8.68 -1.02 3.83
C GLN A 218 -9.27 -0.03 2.81
N ARG A 219 -9.73 1.12 3.27
CA ARG A 219 -10.25 2.19 2.40
C ARG A 219 -9.15 2.77 1.51
N LEU A 220 -7.95 3.03 2.07
CA LEU A 220 -6.81 3.51 1.29
C LEU A 220 -6.41 2.49 0.20
N ILE A 221 -6.26 1.22 0.57
CA ILE A 221 -5.94 0.15 -0.38
C ILE A 221 -6.98 0.11 -1.50
N ARG A 222 -8.27 0.03 -1.16
CA ARG A 222 -9.36 -0.09 -2.14
C ARG A 222 -9.42 1.11 -3.08
N SER A 223 -9.30 2.33 -2.55
CA SER A 223 -9.38 3.55 -3.35
C SER A 223 -8.22 3.67 -4.34
N GLU A 224 -7.01 3.31 -3.92
CA GLU A 224 -5.86 3.37 -4.79
C GLU A 224 -5.89 2.29 -5.88
N LEU A 225 -6.26 1.06 -5.54
CA LEU A 225 -6.41 -0.01 -6.53
C LEU A 225 -7.50 0.31 -7.56
N ALA A 226 -8.63 0.90 -7.13
CA ALA A 226 -9.69 1.34 -8.03
C ALA A 226 -9.24 2.45 -9.00
N ARG A 227 -8.30 3.30 -8.56
CA ARG A 227 -7.74 4.37 -9.40
C ARG A 227 -6.69 3.84 -10.39
N VAL A 228 -5.82 2.94 -9.95
CA VAL A 228 -4.60 2.57 -10.68
C VAL A 228 -4.82 1.41 -11.64
N ILE A 229 -5.48 0.35 -11.23
CA ILE A 229 -5.62 -0.87 -12.06
C ILE A 229 -6.22 -0.58 -13.43
N PRO A 230 -7.29 0.24 -13.57
CA PRO A 230 -7.83 0.59 -14.90
C PRO A 230 -6.87 1.38 -15.79
N GLN A 231 -5.84 2.02 -15.24
CA GLN A 231 -4.87 2.81 -16.01
C GLN A 231 -3.69 1.97 -16.53
N MET A 232 -3.44 0.79 -15.92
CA MET A 232 -2.34 -0.09 -16.32
C MET A 232 -2.57 -0.79 -17.67
N ILE A 233 -3.76 -0.63 -18.27
CA ILE A 233 -4.20 -1.30 -19.52
C ILE A 233 -4.06 -0.38 -20.73
N ARG A 234 -3.75 0.89 -20.52
CA ARG A 234 -3.72 1.91 -21.60
C ARG A 234 -2.40 2.02 -22.33
#